data_b6101fe0554b4dfbc7b3dac10e34c1a6
#
_entry.id   b6101fe0554b4dfbc7b3dac10e34c1a6
#
_cell.length_a   1.000
_cell.length_b   1.000
_cell.length_c   1.000
_cell.angle_alpha   90.00
_cell.angle_beta   90.00
_cell.angle_gamma   90.00
#
_symmetry.space_group_name_H-M   'P 1'
#
loop_
_entity.id
_entity.type
_entity.pdbx_description
1 polymer ?
#
loop_
_entity_poly.entity_id
_entity_poly.type
_entity_poly.pdbx_seq_one_letter_code
_entity_poly.pdbx_strand_id
1 'polypeptide(L)'
;MSERRTTAQSPDRSSAGSVRRLLAMAGIGGAFAAALIGPGTAAAQAESCPDVEVVFARGTAEPAGPGRVGQAFISDLQNSLNGQSVGVYAVNYPASYDFLQSAPQGAGDASAHVQSVAASCPDTSIVLGGYSQGAAVVDLITADPAATFGFGQPMPPAVADHVAAVAVFGNPSDKIGRPLSAISPLYGAKTVDLCNGADPVCSNGDDRAAHSLYVQTGLTDQAADFVAARISAAPESAPMVDASDTVG
;
A
#
# COMPACT_ATOMS: atom_id res chain seq x y z
N MET A 1 -27.26 -4.93 -55.73
CA MET A 1 -26.70 -3.76 -56.43
C MET A 1 -25.65 -3.19 -55.56
N SER A 2 -24.54 -3.49 -55.93
CA SER A 2 -23.27 -2.93 -56.44
C SER A 2 -22.31 -2.63 -55.29
N GLU A 3 -21.42 -3.48 -55.06
CA GLU A 3 -19.97 -3.59 -55.29
C GLU A 3 -19.25 -2.26 -55.53
N ARG A 4 -18.23 -1.97 -54.71
CA ARG A 4 -16.88 -1.66 -55.22
C ARG A 4 -15.82 -1.93 -54.14
N ARG A 5 -14.99 -2.95 -54.44
CA ARG A 5 -13.63 -3.11 -53.96
C ARG A 5 -12.73 -2.02 -54.55
N THR A 6 -11.76 -1.58 -53.81
CA THR A 6 -10.51 -1.08 -54.38
C THR A 6 -9.34 -1.50 -53.52
N THR A 7 -8.53 -2.35 -54.11
CA THR A 7 -7.18 -2.77 -53.75
C THR A 7 -6.17 -1.78 -54.30
N ALA A 8 -5.00 -1.70 -53.70
CA ALA A 8 -3.66 -1.46 -54.22
C ALA A 8 -2.85 -0.64 -53.23
N GLN A 9 -1.60 -0.80 -52.95
CA GLN A 9 -0.48 -1.58 -53.46
C GLN A 9 0.76 -0.96 -52.83
N SER A 10 1.64 -1.75 -52.23
CA SER A 10 3.01 -1.36 -51.83
C SER A 10 3.85 -1.05 -53.03
N PRO A 11 4.94 -0.32 -52.88
CA PRO A 11 6.19 -0.78 -53.48
C PRO A 11 7.36 -0.86 -52.53
N ASP A 12 8.04 -1.97 -52.68
CA ASP A 12 9.40 -2.37 -52.40
C ASP A 12 10.42 -1.58 -53.26
N ARG A 13 11.65 -1.40 -52.75
CA ARG A 13 12.96 -1.40 -53.42
C ARG A 13 14.00 -0.68 -52.57
N SER A 14 14.89 -1.39 -51.86
CA SER A 14 16.17 -1.89 -52.37
C SER A 14 17.06 -0.85 -53.03
N SER A 15 18.17 -0.50 -52.42
CA SER A 15 19.44 -0.40 -53.12
C SER A 15 20.66 -0.38 -52.18
N ALA A 16 21.56 -1.28 -52.47
CA ALA A 16 22.90 -1.45 -51.93
C ALA A 16 23.86 -0.39 -52.43
N GLY A 17 24.92 -0.10 -51.69
CA GLY A 17 26.02 0.76 -52.14
C GLY A 17 27.25 0.56 -51.26
N SER A 18 28.05 -0.45 -51.59
CA SER A 18 29.44 -0.63 -51.11
C SER A 18 30.36 0.40 -51.71
N VAL A 19 31.20 1.04 -50.88
CA VAL A 19 32.50 1.55 -51.35
C VAL A 19 33.55 1.30 -50.26
N ARG A 20 34.45 0.37 -50.59
CA ARG A 20 35.76 0.16 -49.95
C ARG A 20 36.68 1.34 -50.31
N ARG A 21 37.38 1.90 -49.32
CA ARG A 21 38.72 2.49 -49.52
C ARG A 21 39.60 2.13 -48.32
N LEU A 22 40.56 1.28 -48.63
CA LEU A 22 41.78 1.05 -47.85
C LEU A 22 42.69 2.28 -47.98
N LEU A 23 43.25 2.74 -46.89
CA LEU A 23 44.54 3.42 -46.86
C LEU A 23 45.20 3.11 -45.52
N ALA A 24 46.27 2.36 -45.58
CA ALA A 24 47.23 2.14 -44.52
C ALA A 24 48.15 3.34 -44.40
N MET A 25 48.48 3.75 -43.18
CA MET A 25 49.78 4.35 -42.87
C MET A 25 50.10 4.23 -41.36
N ALA A 26 51.33 3.92 -41.15
CA ALA A 26 52.07 3.48 -40.00
C ALA A 26 52.15 4.42 -38.78
N GLY A 27 52.23 3.81 -37.63
CA GLY A 27 53.23 4.00 -36.60
C GLY A 27 53.20 5.26 -35.75
N ILE A 28 53.03 5.08 -34.44
CA ILE A 28 53.92 5.58 -33.37
C ILE A 28 53.38 5.01 -32.06
N GLY A 29 54.24 4.29 -31.33
CA GLY A 29 53.90 3.68 -30.05
C GLY A 29 53.66 4.72 -28.96
N GLY A 30 52.59 4.53 -28.25
CA GLY A 30 52.29 5.16 -26.99
C GLY A 30 51.57 4.13 -26.11
N ALA A 31 52.25 3.68 -25.06
CA ALA A 31 51.68 2.81 -24.08
C ALA A 31 50.60 3.58 -23.29
N PHE A 32 49.35 3.43 -23.68
CA PHE A 32 48.22 3.85 -22.85
C PHE A 32 47.90 2.71 -21.91
N ALA A 33 48.20 2.90 -20.63
CA ALA A 33 47.63 2.09 -19.54
C ALA A 33 46.11 2.25 -19.59
N ALA A 34 45.42 1.26 -20.11
CA ALA A 34 43.97 1.16 -20.02
C ALA A 34 43.61 0.88 -18.56
N ALA A 35 43.23 1.92 -17.83
CA ALA A 35 42.54 1.76 -16.57
C ALA A 35 41.18 1.06 -16.88
N LEU A 36 41.08 -0.21 -16.50
CA LEU A 36 39.83 -0.93 -16.50
C LEU A 36 38.94 -0.32 -15.41
N ILE A 37 38.15 0.70 -15.77
CA ILE A 37 37.00 1.13 -14.98
C ILE A 37 35.97 0.01 -15.14
N GLY A 38 36.01 -0.94 -14.21
CA GLY A 38 34.94 -1.93 -14.07
C GLY A 38 33.61 -1.19 -13.87
N PRO A 39 32.49 -1.71 -14.41
CA PRO A 39 31.19 -1.15 -14.07
C PRO A 39 31.03 -1.26 -12.55
N GLY A 40 31.08 -0.10 -11.87
CA GLY A 40 30.69 -0.01 -10.48
C GLY A 40 29.23 -0.48 -10.42
N THR A 41 29.01 -1.65 -9.84
CA THR A 41 27.67 -2.03 -9.41
C THR A 41 27.26 -0.96 -8.40
N ALA A 42 26.38 -0.03 -8.82
CA ALA A 42 25.67 0.79 -7.86
C ALA A 42 24.97 -0.20 -6.93
N ALA A 43 25.46 -0.31 -5.69
CA ALA A 43 24.72 -0.97 -4.65
C ALA A 43 23.37 -0.23 -4.59
N ALA A 44 22.28 -0.92 -4.95
CA ALA A 44 20.96 -0.43 -4.63
C ALA A 44 20.98 -0.19 -3.13
N GLN A 45 20.85 1.07 -2.72
CA GLN A 45 20.66 1.39 -1.32
C GLN A 45 19.36 0.69 -0.95
N ALA A 46 19.44 -0.29 -0.06
CA ALA A 46 18.25 -0.82 0.58
C ALA A 46 17.56 0.39 1.23
N GLU A 47 16.35 0.70 0.79
CA GLU A 47 15.55 1.72 1.46
C GLU A 47 15.45 1.28 2.92
N SER A 48 15.83 2.19 3.82
CA SER A 48 15.75 1.89 5.25
C SER A 48 14.28 1.68 5.61
N CYS A 49 13.98 0.59 6.31
CA CYS A 49 12.63 0.31 6.79
C CYS A 49 12.14 1.50 7.64
N PRO A 50 10.92 2.00 7.43
CA PRO A 50 10.34 3.02 8.28
C PRO A 50 9.99 2.43 9.66
N ASP A 51 9.90 3.28 10.68
CA ASP A 51 9.42 2.85 12.01
C ASP A 51 7.95 2.41 11.93
N VAL A 52 7.16 3.11 11.10
CA VAL A 52 5.74 2.84 10.88
C VAL A 52 5.44 2.83 9.38
N GLU A 53 4.70 1.83 8.90
CA GLU A 53 4.20 1.77 7.53
C GLU A 53 2.67 1.84 7.52
N VAL A 54 2.10 2.89 6.93
CA VAL A 54 0.65 3.02 6.76
C VAL A 54 0.23 2.50 5.40
N VAL A 55 -0.53 1.41 5.38
CA VAL A 55 -1.15 0.84 4.18
C VAL A 55 -2.60 1.31 4.13
N PHE A 56 -2.94 2.21 3.21
CA PHE A 56 -4.27 2.85 3.18
C PHE A 56 -5.01 2.64 1.85
N ALA A 57 -6.25 2.15 1.95
CA ALA A 57 -7.17 1.99 0.84
C ALA A 57 -8.17 3.16 0.80
N ARG A 58 -8.15 3.92 -0.31
CA ARG A 58 -9.01 5.10 -0.52
C ARG A 58 -10.48 4.72 -0.74
N GLY A 59 -11.36 5.70 -0.70
CA GLY A 59 -12.78 5.54 -1.03
C GLY A 59 -13.06 5.46 -2.54
N THR A 60 -14.29 5.09 -2.89
CA THR A 60 -14.77 4.97 -4.27
C THR A 60 -14.60 6.28 -5.04
N ALA A 61 -14.11 6.16 -6.27
CA ALA A 61 -13.90 7.25 -7.22
C ALA A 61 -12.90 8.33 -6.77
N GLU A 62 -12.18 8.14 -5.67
CA GLU A 62 -11.07 9.01 -5.32
C GLU A 62 -9.88 8.78 -6.26
N PRO A 63 -9.09 9.81 -6.59
CA PRO A 63 -7.87 9.67 -7.38
C PRO A 63 -6.86 8.71 -6.73
N ALA A 64 -5.92 8.19 -7.52
CA ALA A 64 -4.83 7.35 -7.01
C ALA A 64 -4.07 8.05 -5.88
N GLY A 65 -3.72 7.29 -4.85
CA GLY A 65 -3.18 7.78 -3.58
C GLY A 65 -4.03 7.30 -2.39
N PRO A 66 -3.77 7.78 -1.17
CA PRO A 66 -4.53 7.39 0.02
C PRO A 66 -5.93 8.03 0.12
N GLY A 67 -6.30 8.90 -0.82
CA GLY A 67 -7.57 9.64 -0.77
C GLY A 67 -7.56 10.74 0.30
N ARG A 68 -8.67 11.51 0.37
CA ARG A 68 -8.76 12.68 1.25
C ARG A 68 -8.76 12.30 2.74
N VAL A 69 -9.52 11.28 3.10
CA VAL A 69 -9.58 10.81 4.51
C VAL A 69 -8.25 10.19 4.92
N GLY A 70 -7.64 9.38 4.04
CA GLY A 70 -6.34 8.77 4.30
C GLY A 70 -5.22 9.79 4.44
N GLN A 71 -5.18 10.83 3.59
CA GLN A 71 -4.18 11.90 3.70
C GLN A 71 -4.28 12.64 5.02
N ALA A 72 -5.50 12.99 5.49
CA ALA A 72 -5.69 13.64 6.76
C ALA A 72 -5.26 12.74 7.92
N PHE A 73 -5.73 11.49 7.96
CA PHE A 73 -5.34 10.52 8.98
C PHE A 73 -3.81 10.32 9.06
N ILE A 74 -3.13 10.18 7.90
CA ILE A 74 -1.68 10.03 7.85
C ILE A 74 -0.98 11.27 8.40
N SER A 75 -1.46 12.47 8.04
CA SER A 75 -0.90 13.72 8.56
C SER A 75 -1.08 13.85 10.08
N ASP A 76 -2.28 13.54 10.58
CA ASP A 76 -2.58 13.57 12.01
C ASP A 76 -1.70 12.54 12.77
N LEU A 77 -1.53 11.34 12.22
CA LEU A 77 -0.67 10.30 12.79
C LEU A 77 0.81 10.71 12.81
N GLN A 78 1.33 11.28 11.72
CA GLN A 78 2.71 11.78 11.67
C GLN A 78 2.99 12.83 12.74
N ASN A 79 2.00 13.71 13.02
CA ASN A 79 2.11 14.69 14.08
C ASN A 79 2.13 14.07 15.49
N SER A 80 1.43 12.93 15.68
CA SER A 80 1.31 12.24 16.97
C SER A 80 2.50 11.31 17.27
N LEU A 81 3.30 10.91 16.27
CA LEU A 81 4.36 9.90 16.41
C LEU A 81 5.73 10.46 16.82
N ASN A 82 5.84 11.75 17.21
CA ASN A 82 7.04 12.33 17.83
C ASN A 82 8.37 12.05 17.10
N GLY A 83 8.38 12.13 15.76
CA GLY A 83 9.60 12.03 14.96
C GLY A 83 9.94 10.62 14.48
N GLN A 84 9.12 9.62 14.74
CA GLN A 84 9.23 8.31 14.06
C GLN A 84 9.02 8.49 12.55
N SER A 85 9.76 7.73 11.76
CA SER A 85 9.62 7.73 10.31
C SER A 85 8.34 6.99 9.90
N VAL A 86 7.54 7.60 9.00
CA VAL A 86 6.29 7.03 8.53
C VAL A 86 6.34 6.82 7.03
N GLY A 87 6.41 5.56 6.62
CA GLY A 87 6.18 5.12 5.25
C GLY A 87 4.68 5.11 4.94
N VAL A 88 4.33 5.30 3.66
CA VAL A 88 2.94 5.31 3.21
C VAL A 88 2.80 4.49 1.93
N TYR A 89 2.00 3.46 1.99
CA TYR A 89 1.57 2.71 0.83
C TYR A 89 0.09 2.97 0.53
N ALA A 90 -0.18 3.61 -0.58
CA ALA A 90 -1.54 3.78 -1.08
C ALA A 90 -1.92 2.54 -1.89
N VAL A 91 -2.92 1.77 -1.42
CA VAL A 91 -3.39 0.55 -2.07
C VAL A 91 -3.72 0.82 -3.54
N ASN A 92 -3.08 0.07 -4.43
CA ASN A 92 -3.22 0.21 -5.87
C ASN A 92 -4.39 -0.64 -6.38
N TYR A 93 -5.55 -0.02 -6.52
CA TYR A 93 -6.76 -0.68 -7.00
C TYR A 93 -7.68 0.30 -7.72
N PRO A 94 -8.69 -0.16 -8.47
CA PRO A 94 -9.56 0.73 -9.27
C PRO A 94 -10.36 1.73 -8.43
N ALA A 95 -10.78 1.38 -7.22
CA ALA A 95 -11.72 2.14 -6.40
C ALA A 95 -12.98 2.54 -7.19
N SER A 96 -13.46 1.64 -8.03
CA SER A 96 -14.59 1.86 -8.92
C SER A 96 -15.93 1.50 -8.28
N TYR A 97 -17.04 1.88 -8.92
CA TYR A 97 -18.38 1.47 -8.50
C TYR A 97 -18.70 -0.01 -8.77
N ASP A 98 -17.85 -0.73 -9.47
CA ASP A 98 -17.91 -2.19 -9.56
C ASP A 98 -17.26 -2.80 -8.30
N PHE A 99 -17.97 -2.72 -7.19
CA PHE A 99 -17.48 -3.12 -5.87
C PHE A 99 -17.01 -4.58 -5.81
N LEU A 100 -17.71 -5.47 -6.54
CA LEU A 100 -17.43 -6.91 -6.53
C LEU A 100 -16.09 -7.25 -7.21
N GLN A 101 -15.63 -6.39 -8.11
CA GLN A 101 -14.34 -6.54 -8.79
C GLN A 101 -13.26 -5.69 -8.13
N SER A 102 -13.62 -4.47 -7.74
CA SER A 102 -12.67 -3.47 -7.27
C SER A 102 -12.13 -3.78 -5.87
N ALA A 103 -13.00 -4.09 -4.90
CA ALA A 103 -12.54 -4.34 -3.53
C ALA A 103 -11.65 -5.58 -3.39
N PRO A 104 -11.93 -6.73 -4.05
CA PRO A 104 -11.01 -7.88 -4.03
C PRO A 104 -9.65 -7.60 -4.67
N GLN A 105 -9.57 -6.75 -5.70
CA GLN A 105 -8.28 -6.34 -6.27
C GLN A 105 -7.48 -5.52 -5.25
N GLY A 106 -8.14 -4.60 -4.55
CA GLY A 106 -7.53 -3.84 -3.45
C GLY A 106 -7.06 -4.75 -2.30
N ALA A 107 -7.85 -5.75 -1.95
CA ALA A 107 -7.50 -6.73 -0.93
C ALA A 107 -6.24 -7.52 -1.31
N GLY A 108 -6.15 -7.97 -2.57
CA GLY A 108 -4.97 -8.68 -3.08
C GLY A 108 -3.71 -7.82 -3.05
N ASP A 109 -3.80 -6.57 -3.49
CA ASP A 109 -2.69 -5.61 -3.51
C ASP A 109 -2.23 -5.27 -2.08
N ALA A 110 -3.15 -4.90 -1.20
CA ALA A 110 -2.86 -4.58 0.20
C ALA A 110 -2.22 -5.78 0.93
N SER A 111 -2.79 -6.98 0.79
CA SER A 111 -2.27 -8.19 1.42
C SER A 111 -0.85 -8.53 0.94
N ALA A 112 -0.56 -8.40 -0.36
CA ALA A 112 0.77 -8.65 -0.91
C ALA A 112 1.80 -7.66 -0.35
N HIS A 113 1.45 -6.36 -0.29
CA HIS A 113 2.33 -5.34 0.27
C HIS A 113 2.61 -5.57 1.76
N VAL A 114 1.58 -5.80 2.56
CA VAL A 114 1.71 -6.04 4.02
C VAL A 114 2.60 -7.25 4.29
N GLN A 115 2.41 -8.36 3.58
CA GLN A 115 3.25 -9.55 3.71
C GLN A 115 4.71 -9.29 3.31
N SER A 116 4.93 -8.46 2.28
CA SER A 116 6.27 -8.05 1.85
C SER A 116 6.97 -7.22 2.93
N VAL A 117 6.26 -6.23 3.52
CA VAL A 117 6.81 -5.41 4.61
C VAL A 117 7.11 -6.27 5.82
N ALA A 118 6.19 -7.12 6.27
CA ALA A 118 6.40 -8.01 7.40
C ALA A 118 7.63 -8.94 7.23
N ALA A 119 7.93 -9.35 5.99
CA ALA A 119 9.07 -10.20 5.69
C ALA A 119 10.39 -9.44 5.56
N SER A 120 10.38 -8.23 5.00
CA SER A 120 11.60 -7.47 4.70
C SER A 120 11.97 -6.45 5.77
N CYS A 121 10.98 -6.00 6.56
CA CYS A 121 11.09 -4.99 7.60
C CYS A 121 10.41 -5.48 8.90
N PRO A 122 10.96 -6.50 9.57
CA PRO A 122 10.29 -7.17 10.68
C PRO A 122 10.02 -6.26 11.90
N ASP A 123 10.77 -5.19 12.05
CA ASP A 123 10.62 -4.23 13.16
C ASP A 123 9.69 -3.07 12.82
N THR A 124 9.22 -2.96 11.57
CA THR A 124 8.27 -1.93 11.16
C THR A 124 6.88 -2.22 11.73
N SER A 125 6.31 -1.24 12.43
CA SER A 125 4.91 -1.28 12.88
C SER A 125 3.97 -0.99 11.71
N ILE A 126 3.19 -1.98 11.27
CA ILE A 126 2.25 -1.80 10.16
C ILE A 126 0.91 -1.27 10.69
N VAL A 127 0.37 -0.24 10.03
CA VAL A 127 -0.96 0.32 10.27
C VAL A 127 -1.81 0.10 9.03
N LEU A 128 -2.93 -0.60 9.18
CA LEU A 128 -3.90 -0.75 8.10
C LEU A 128 -4.95 0.35 8.19
N GLY A 129 -5.32 0.92 7.07
CA GLY A 129 -6.37 1.92 7.03
C GLY A 129 -7.25 1.82 5.79
N GLY A 130 -8.49 2.28 5.91
CA GLY A 130 -9.41 2.30 4.78
C GLY A 130 -10.61 3.21 5.00
N TYR A 131 -11.08 3.82 3.91
CA TYR A 131 -12.28 4.66 3.92
C TYR A 131 -13.33 4.12 2.95
N SER A 132 -14.59 3.96 3.42
CA SER A 132 -15.72 3.54 2.59
C SER A 132 -15.42 2.18 1.90
N GLN A 133 -15.35 2.12 0.57
CA GLN A 133 -14.91 0.91 -0.14
C GLN A 133 -13.52 0.42 0.33
N GLY A 134 -12.63 1.35 0.69
CA GLY A 134 -11.32 1.01 1.25
C GLY A 134 -11.43 0.34 2.62
N ALA A 135 -12.42 0.66 3.43
CA ALA A 135 -12.71 -0.08 4.68
C ALA A 135 -13.11 -1.53 4.38
N ALA A 136 -13.96 -1.73 3.36
CA ALA A 136 -14.30 -3.08 2.90
C ALA A 136 -13.06 -3.86 2.37
N VAL A 137 -12.10 -3.17 1.73
CA VAL A 137 -10.80 -3.78 1.35
C VAL A 137 -10.07 -4.32 2.60
N VAL A 138 -10.03 -3.53 3.67
CA VAL A 138 -9.40 -3.95 4.93
C VAL A 138 -10.18 -5.12 5.57
N ASP A 139 -11.50 -5.09 5.57
CA ASP A 139 -12.33 -6.21 6.05
C ASP A 139 -12.00 -7.51 5.34
N LEU A 140 -11.84 -7.48 4.01
CA LEU A 140 -11.54 -8.68 3.21
C LEU A 140 -10.25 -9.38 3.60
N ILE A 141 -9.25 -8.66 4.11
CA ILE A 141 -7.93 -9.20 4.47
C ILE A 141 -7.75 -9.44 5.98
N THR A 142 -8.66 -8.95 6.82
CA THR A 142 -8.51 -9.00 8.29
C THR A 142 -9.65 -9.70 9.01
N ALA A 143 -10.85 -9.73 8.45
CA ALA A 143 -12.01 -10.35 9.08
C ALA A 143 -12.03 -11.89 8.91
N ASP A 144 -12.81 -12.55 9.77
CA ASP A 144 -13.11 -13.97 9.60
C ASP A 144 -13.81 -14.21 8.24
N PRO A 145 -13.41 -15.21 7.46
CA PRO A 145 -14.03 -15.50 6.16
C PRO A 145 -15.56 -15.73 6.24
N ALA A 146 -16.03 -16.32 7.32
CA ALA A 146 -17.47 -16.51 7.52
C ALA A 146 -18.21 -15.17 7.74
N ALA A 147 -17.53 -14.17 8.32
CA ALA A 147 -18.09 -12.84 8.48
C ALA A 147 -18.17 -12.04 7.17
N THR A 148 -17.34 -12.36 6.20
CA THR A 148 -17.31 -11.73 4.85
C THR A 148 -18.09 -12.52 3.81
N PHE A 149 -18.99 -13.41 4.23
CA PHE A 149 -19.81 -14.26 3.34
C PHE A 149 -18.99 -15.11 2.36
N GLY A 150 -17.74 -15.45 2.74
CA GLY A 150 -16.84 -16.23 1.92
C GLY A 150 -16.06 -15.42 0.85
N PHE A 151 -16.23 -14.11 0.80
CA PHE A 151 -15.44 -13.23 -0.09
C PHE A 151 -14.10 -12.81 0.54
N GLY A 152 -13.91 -13.02 1.85
CA GLY A 152 -12.67 -12.67 2.56
C GLY A 152 -11.49 -13.50 2.09
N GLN A 153 -10.35 -12.86 2.06
CA GLN A 153 -9.04 -13.46 1.79
C GLN A 153 -8.09 -13.04 2.92
N PRO A 154 -8.31 -13.55 4.16
CA PRO A 154 -7.54 -13.10 5.30
C PRO A 154 -6.05 -13.38 5.11
N MET A 155 -5.24 -12.46 5.58
CA MET A 155 -3.79 -12.61 5.58
C MET A 155 -3.36 -13.79 6.48
N PRO A 156 -2.18 -14.38 6.22
CA PRO A 156 -1.63 -15.42 7.11
C PRO A 156 -1.57 -14.93 8.57
N PRO A 157 -1.91 -15.77 9.56
CA PRO A 157 -1.94 -15.36 10.97
C PRO A 157 -0.65 -14.73 11.49
N ALA A 158 0.51 -15.19 11.01
CA ALA A 158 1.81 -14.66 11.39
C ALA A 158 2.00 -13.17 11.04
N VAL A 159 1.27 -12.65 10.05
CA VAL A 159 1.33 -11.24 9.68
C VAL A 159 0.66 -10.34 10.73
N ALA A 160 -0.26 -10.90 11.51
CA ALA A 160 -0.98 -10.12 12.50
C ALA A 160 -0.06 -9.51 13.57
N ASP A 161 1.04 -10.15 13.91
CA ASP A 161 1.99 -9.66 14.91
C ASP A 161 2.73 -8.39 14.45
N HIS A 162 2.86 -8.19 13.14
CA HIS A 162 3.46 -6.97 12.55
C HIS A 162 2.46 -5.81 12.42
N VAL A 163 1.16 -6.07 12.52
CA VAL A 163 0.13 -5.02 12.43
C VAL A 163 -0.13 -4.46 13.82
N ALA A 164 0.29 -3.23 14.07
CA ALA A 164 0.11 -2.55 15.34
C ALA A 164 -1.34 -2.07 15.54
N ALA A 165 -1.97 -1.57 14.49
CA ALA A 165 -3.33 -1.03 14.55
C ALA A 165 -4.06 -1.10 13.20
N VAL A 166 -5.40 -1.02 13.27
CA VAL A 166 -6.29 -0.89 12.12
C VAL A 166 -7.22 0.30 12.34
N ALA A 167 -7.35 1.19 11.35
CA ALA A 167 -8.23 2.36 11.41
C ALA A 167 -9.13 2.38 10.16
N VAL A 168 -10.42 2.14 10.34
CA VAL A 168 -11.40 2.16 9.24
C VAL A 168 -12.45 3.24 9.46
N PHE A 169 -12.86 3.85 8.35
CA PHE A 169 -13.76 4.99 8.33
C PHE A 169 -14.94 4.71 7.39
N GLY A 170 -16.16 4.86 7.88
CA GLY A 170 -17.37 4.62 7.09
C GLY A 170 -17.45 3.20 6.56
N ASN A 171 -17.19 2.23 7.44
CA ASN A 171 -17.13 0.83 7.08
C ASN A 171 -18.53 0.28 6.76
N PRO A 172 -18.77 -0.29 5.54
CA PRO A 172 -20.06 -0.85 5.18
C PRO A 172 -20.52 -2.02 6.08
N SER A 173 -19.61 -2.75 6.70
CA SER A 173 -19.93 -3.87 7.58
C SER A 173 -20.63 -3.43 8.88
N ASP A 174 -20.38 -2.21 9.35
CA ASP A 174 -21.05 -1.62 10.50
C ASP A 174 -22.56 -1.51 10.30
N LYS A 175 -22.99 -1.13 9.10
CA LYS A 175 -24.41 -0.98 8.77
C LYS A 175 -25.22 -2.26 8.98
N ILE A 176 -24.58 -3.41 8.83
CA ILE A 176 -25.20 -4.72 9.03
C ILE A 176 -24.89 -5.31 10.40
N GLY A 177 -24.40 -4.49 11.35
CA GLY A 177 -24.09 -4.89 12.72
C GLY A 177 -22.85 -5.78 12.83
N ARG A 178 -21.91 -5.65 11.91
CA ARG A 178 -20.67 -6.45 11.87
C ARG A 178 -19.43 -5.54 11.83
N PRO A 179 -19.19 -4.72 12.87
CA PRO A 179 -18.00 -3.89 12.92
C PRO A 179 -16.73 -4.75 12.91
N LEU A 180 -15.69 -4.29 12.24
CA LEU A 180 -14.44 -5.02 12.10
C LEU A 180 -13.84 -5.39 13.46
N SER A 181 -14.02 -4.55 14.48
CA SER A 181 -13.62 -4.80 15.86
C SER A 181 -14.24 -6.08 16.46
N ALA A 182 -15.41 -6.50 15.96
CA ALA A 182 -16.12 -7.68 16.44
C ALA A 182 -15.95 -8.92 15.56
N ILE A 183 -15.67 -8.73 14.26
CA ILE A 183 -15.61 -9.83 13.28
C ILE A 183 -14.21 -10.29 12.93
N SER A 184 -13.18 -9.65 13.47
CA SER A 184 -11.78 -10.00 13.23
C SER A 184 -11.13 -10.61 14.47
N PRO A 185 -10.86 -11.92 14.49
CA PRO A 185 -10.25 -12.59 15.66
C PRO A 185 -8.84 -12.08 15.98
N LEU A 186 -8.03 -11.73 14.95
CA LEU A 186 -6.63 -11.34 15.10
C LEU A 186 -6.43 -9.82 15.18
N TYR A 187 -7.34 -9.05 14.58
CA TYR A 187 -7.17 -7.60 14.43
C TYR A 187 -8.21 -6.80 15.23
N GLY A 188 -9.33 -7.40 15.64
CA GLY A 188 -10.44 -6.68 16.26
C GLY A 188 -10.04 -5.89 17.50
N ALA A 189 -9.22 -6.47 18.40
CA ALA A 189 -8.75 -5.79 19.60
C ALA A 189 -7.83 -4.58 19.32
N LYS A 190 -7.28 -4.47 18.13
CA LYS A 190 -6.40 -3.37 17.68
C LYS A 190 -7.04 -2.52 16.57
N THR A 191 -8.35 -2.61 16.42
CA THR A 191 -9.14 -1.87 15.43
C THR A 191 -9.89 -0.71 16.08
N VAL A 192 -9.81 0.47 15.46
CA VAL A 192 -10.78 1.56 15.59
C VAL A 192 -11.63 1.60 14.34
N ASP A 193 -12.94 1.50 14.52
CA ASP A 193 -13.94 1.48 13.45
C ASP A 193 -14.87 2.68 13.65
N LEU A 194 -14.79 3.67 12.75
CA LEU A 194 -15.39 4.99 12.94
C LEU A 194 -16.48 5.25 11.91
N CYS A 195 -17.69 5.46 12.43
CA CYS A 195 -18.84 5.90 11.66
C CYS A 195 -19.23 7.33 12.02
N ASN A 196 -19.32 8.22 11.02
CA ASN A 196 -19.60 9.65 11.26
C ASN A 196 -21.10 9.91 11.37
N GLY A 197 -21.62 9.90 12.59
CA GLY A 197 -23.00 10.25 12.88
C GLY A 197 -24.00 9.42 12.09
N ALA A 198 -24.84 10.09 11.28
CA ALA A 198 -25.87 9.46 10.46
C ALA A 198 -25.41 9.07 9.05
N ASP A 199 -24.13 8.76 8.86
CA ASP A 199 -23.57 8.29 7.58
C ASP A 199 -24.29 7.01 7.11
N PRO A 200 -24.96 7.02 5.94
CA PRO A 200 -25.76 5.89 5.47
C PRO A 200 -24.91 4.69 5.03
N VAL A 201 -23.60 4.80 4.91
CA VAL A 201 -22.71 3.70 4.54
C VAL A 201 -22.44 2.77 5.73
N CYS A 202 -22.22 3.33 6.91
CA CYS A 202 -21.87 2.58 8.12
C CYS A 202 -22.99 2.56 9.17
N SER A 203 -24.09 3.30 8.99
CA SER A 203 -25.22 3.34 9.91
C SER A 203 -26.57 3.27 9.19
N ASN A 204 -27.65 3.22 9.97
CA ASN A 204 -29.03 3.34 9.47
C ASN A 204 -29.46 4.78 9.25
N GLY A 205 -28.54 5.75 9.36
CA GLY A 205 -28.79 7.15 9.07
C GLY A 205 -28.98 7.44 7.60
N ASP A 206 -29.34 8.69 7.27
CA ASP A 206 -29.65 9.15 5.92
C ASP A 206 -28.89 10.44 5.53
N ASP A 207 -27.96 10.89 6.37
CA ASP A 207 -27.13 12.05 6.08
C ASP A 207 -25.94 11.69 5.16
N ARG A 208 -26.16 11.84 3.86
CA ARG A 208 -25.10 11.58 2.86
C ARG A 208 -23.89 12.52 2.99
N ALA A 209 -24.08 13.72 3.57
CA ALA A 209 -22.95 14.63 3.77
C ALA A 209 -22.01 14.10 4.85
N ALA A 210 -22.55 13.44 5.87
CA ALA A 210 -21.75 12.82 6.94
C ALA A 210 -20.68 11.89 6.38
N HIS A 211 -20.98 11.14 5.30
CA HIS A 211 -19.99 10.27 4.63
C HIS A 211 -18.76 11.01 4.11
N SER A 212 -18.86 12.31 3.87
CA SER A 212 -17.75 13.12 3.36
C SER A 212 -17.05 13.97 4.42
N LEU A 213 -17.51 13.95 5.67
CA LEU A 213 -17.08 14.90 6.71
C LEU A 213 -16.15 14.33 7.78
N TYR A 214 -15.55 13.16 7.58
CA TYR A 214 -14.65 12.50 8.56
C TYR A 214 -13.50 13.38 9.03
N VAL A 215 -12.92 14.16 8.12
CA VAL A 215 -11.85 15.13 8.45
C VAL A 215 -12.40 16.27 9.29
N GLN A 216 -13.52 16.87 8.86
CA GLN A 216 -14.12 18.05 9.50
C GLN A 216 -14.67 17.74 10.90
N THR A 217 -15.04 16.50 11.15
CA THR A 217 -15.56 16.07 12.46
C THR A 217 -14.47 15.56 13.41
N GLY A 218 -13.17 15.61 12.99
CA GLY A 218 -12.03 15.21 13.83
C GLY A 218 -11.88 13.69 13.98
N LEU A 219 -12.57 12.89 13.16
CA LEU A 219 -12.48 11.42 13.27
C LEU A 219 -11.12 10.90 12.78
N THR A 220 -10.44 11.63 11.88
CA THR A 220 -9.08 11.28 11.47
C THR A 220 -8.07 11.48 12.60
N ASP A 221 -8.19 12.56 13.35
CA ASP A 221 -7.40 12.86 14.54
C ASP A 221 -7.65 11.83 15.65
N GLN A 222 -8.92 11.50 15.92
CA GLN A 222 -9.28 10.45 16.87
C GLN A 222 -8.65 9.10 16.50
N ALA A 223 -8.64 8.73 15.23
CA ALA A 223 -8.01 7.50 14.76
C ALA A 223 -6.48 7.55 14.91
N ALA A 224 -5.87 8.70 14.63
CA ALA A 224 -4.43 8.91 14.77
C ALA A 224 -3.98 8.74 16.24
N ASP A 225 -4.71 9.32 17.17
CA ASP A 225 -4.45 9.17 18.62
C ASP A 225 -4.55 7.71 19.06
N PHE A 226 -5.59 7.00 18.60
CA PHE A 226 -5.74 5.58 18.89
C PHE A 226 -4.56 4.76 18.37
N VAL A 227 -4.10 5.00 17.15
CA VAL A 227 -3.00 4.29 16.51
C VAL A 227 -1.68 4.64 17.20
N ALA A 228 -1.40 5.91 17.46
CA ALA A 228 -0.19 6.36 18.13
C ALA A 228 -0.05 5.75 19.53
N ALA A 229 -1.15 5.68 20.29
CA ALA A 229 -1.15 5.03 21.60
C ALA A 229 -0.78 3.54 21.53
N ARG A 230 -1.17 2.83 20.46
CA ARG A 230 -0.82 1.41 20.29
C ARG A 230 0.61 1.20 19.86
N ILE A 231 1.12 2.04 18.97
CA ILE A 231 2.53 2.00 18.55
C ILE A 231 3.43 2.26 19.75
N SER A 232 3.10 3.26 20.59
CA SER A 232 3.86 3.60 21.78
C SER A 232 3.77 2.55 22.89
N ALA A 233 2.71 1.73 22.93
CA ALA A 233 2.51 0.66 23.88
C ALA A 233 3.14 -0.68 23.46
N ALA A 234 3.59 -0.81 22.21
CA ALA A 234 4.33 -1.98 21.74
C ALA A 234 5.65 -2.08 22.52
N PRO A 235 6.02 -3.24 23.07
CA PRO A 235 7.30 -3.36 23.76
C PRO A 235 8.43 -3.04 22.77
N GLU A 236 9.25 -2.04 23.15
CA GLU A 236 10.50 -1.76 22.45
C GLU A 236 11.28 -3.07 22.38
N SER A 237 11.60 -3.54 21.18
CA SER A 237 12.35 -4.78 20.97
C SER A 237 13.60 -4.72 21.84
N ALA A 238 13.70 -5.63 22.81
CA ALA A 238 14.81 -5.65 23.76
C ALA A 238 16.12 -5.67 22.94
N PRO A 239 17.12 -4.82 23.29
CA PRO A 239 18.39 -4.81 22.57
C PRO A 239 18.97 -6.21 22.62
N MET A 240 19.34 -6.75 21.45
CA MET A 240 20.02 -8.05 21.35
C MET A 240 21.28 -7.95 22.22
N VAL A 241 21.27 -8.59 23.37
CA VAL A 241 22.47 -8.77 24.20
C VAL A 241 23.44 -9.60 23.38
N ASP A 242 24.52 -8.95 22.96
CA ASP A 242 25.64 -9.61 22.28
C ASP A 242 26.19 -10.68 23.21
N ALA A 243 26.07 -11.93 22.82
CA ALA A 243 26.52 -13.10 23.57
C ALA A 243 28.08 -13.23 23.60
N SER A 244 28.82 -12.19 23.26
CA SER A 244 30.27 -12.21 23.15
C SER A 244 31.02 -11.97 24.46
N ASP A 245 30.34 -11.65 25.59
CA ASP A 245 31.02 -11.29 26.87
C ASP A 245 31.09 -12.41 27.94
N THR A 246 30.99 -13.68 27.53
CA THR A 246 31.25 -14.80 28.47
C THR A 246 32.35 -15.72 27.98
N VAL A 247 33.62 -15.18 27.92
CA VAL A 247 34.83 -15.98 28.04
C VAL A 247 35.85 -15.13 28.84
N GLY A 248 35.89 -15.36 30.12
CA GLY A 248 36.89 -14.90 31.03
C GLY A 248 37.22 -16.04 32.01
#